data_fca0f61fa95acef51ce5daaaf14088ba
#
_entry.id   fca0f61fa95acef51ce5daaaf14088ba
#
_cell.length_a   1.000
_cell.length_b   1.000
_cell.length_c   1.000
_cell.angle_alpha   90.00
_cell.angle_beta   90.00
_cell.angle_gamma   90.00
#
_symmetry.space_group_name_H-M   'P 1'
#
loop_
_entity.id
_entity.type
_entity.pdbx_description
1 polymer ?
#
loop_
_entity_poly.entity_id
_entity_poly.type
_entity_poly.pdbx_seq_one_letter_code
_entity_poly.pdbx_strand_id
1 'polypeptide(L)'
;MSDRTAVIITASNRASAGVYLDTSGEILFAGLTSLGYVVKNPIVIPDDVTKIQAEIKKALQEKIDLIVTTGGTGVSPHDVTPEATAPLIEKLIPGIPEALRAYSRDRVPTTDLSRGLAGVSGQSLIINLPGSPGGVKDGLVIIERLAGHVHDQVAGVDHTPTIKA
;
A
#
# COMPACT_ATOMS: atom_id res chain seq x y z
N MET A 1 1.53 23.01 5.06
CA MET A 1 1.14 21.77 4.36
C MET A 1 0.15 21.05 5.24
N SER A 2 -0.98 20.63 4.73
CA SER A 2 -1.86 19.73 5.49
C SER A 2 -1.11 18.40 5.68
N ASP A 3 -1.12 17.85 6.89
CA ASP A 3 -0.51 16.56 7.18
C ASP A 3 -1.22 15.49 6.34
N ARG A 4 -0.48 14.79 5.49
CA ARG A 4 -1.02 13.69 4.67
C ARG A 4 -1.41 12.53 5.56
N THR A 5 -2.56 11.95 5.29
CA THR A 5 -3.14 10.86 6.08
C THR A 5 -2.84 9.50 5.47
N ALA A 6 -2.69 8.47 6.30
CA ALA A 6 -2.53 7.10 5.84
C ALA A 6 -3.34 6.10 6.67
N VAL A 7 -3.74 5.00 6.04
CA VAL A 7 -4.36 3.85 6.67
C VAL A 7 -3.67 2.56 6.23
N ILE A 8 -3.56 1.61 7.13
CA ILE A 8 -2.97 0.29 6.90
C ILE A 8 -4.04 -0.76 7.09
N ILE A 9 -4.20 -1.63 6.11
CA ILE A 9 -5.15 -2.75 6.13
C ILE A 9 -4.34 -4.04 5.99
N THR A 10 -4.29 -4.83 7.05
CA THR A 10 -3.63 -6.15 7.05
C THR A 10 -4.64 -7.23 6.73
N ALA A 11 -4.51 -7.87 5.58
CA ALA A 11 -5.29 -9.03 5.18
C ALA A 11 -4.56 -10.31 5.58
N SER A 12 -5.07 -11.00 6.58
CA SER A 12 -4.49 -12.25 7.08
C SER A 12 -5.49 -13.04 7.91
N ASN A 13 -5.83 -14.24 7.47
CA ASN A 13 -6.70 -15.15 8.23
C ASN A 13 -6.12 -15.47 9.62
N ARG A 14 -4.81 -15.68 9.70
CA ARG A 14 -4.15 -16.04 10.96
C ARG A 14 -4.01 -14.86 11.92
N ALA A 15 -3.63 -13.70 11.43
CA ALA A 15 -3.53 -12.51 12.27
C ALA A 15 -4.91 -12.06 12.77
N SER A 16 -5.94 -12.08 11.92
CA SER A 16 -7.30 -11.73 12.29
C SER A 16 -7.93 -12.69 13.30
N ALA A 17 -7.49 -13.96 13.30
CA ALA A 17 -7.89 -14.97 14.29
C ALA A 17 -7.03 -14.94 15.57
N GLY A 18 -6.08 -14.02 15.70
CA GLY A 18 -5.22 -13.90 16.87
C GLY A 18 -4.13 -14.97 16.99
N VAL A 19 -3.83 -15.70 15.90
CA VAL A 19 -2.81 -16.78 15.90
C VAL A 19 -1.39 -16.21 16.02
N TYR A 20 -1.15 -15.00 15.46
CA TYR A 20 0.10 -14.25 15.63
C TYR A 20 -0.16 -12.74 15.58
N LEU A 21 0.85 -11.98 16.03
CA LEU A 21 0.80 -10.51 16.01
C LEU A 21 0.99 -9.98 14.60
N ASP A 22 0.34 -8.86 14.28
CA ASP A 22 0.49 -8.14 13.01
C ASP A 22 1.79 -7.31 12.99
N THR A 23 2.93 -8.00 12.94
CA THR A 23 4.25 -7.36 12.89
C THR A 23 4.42 -6.46 11.66
N SER A 24 3.88 -6.85 10.51
CA SER A 24 3.96 -6.06 9.28
C SER A 24 3.17 -4.77 9.37
N GLY A 25 1.98 -4.80 9.96
CA GLY A 25 1.20 -3.60 10.23
C GLY A 25 1.90 -2.64 11.20
N GLU A 26 2.56 -3.15 12.22
CA GLU A 26 3.36 -2.33 13.16
C GLU A 26 4.56 -1.66 12.46
N ILE A 27 5.29 -2.40 11.61
CA ILE A 27 6.40 -1.86 10.83
C ILE A 27 5.92 -0.75 9.90
N LEU A 28 4.79 -0.97 9.22
CA LEU A 28 4.19 0.04 8.34
C LEU A 28 3.75 1.28 9.12
N PHE A 29 3.11 1.10 10.28
CA PHE A 29 2.68 2.21 11.12
C PHE A 29 3.87 3.10 11.52
N ALA A 30 4.95 2.49 12.05
CA ALA A 30 6.14 3.22 12.43
C ALA A 30 6.84 3.89 11.24
N GLY A 31 6.96 3.16 10.11
CA GLY A 31 7.61 3.66 8.90
C GLY A 31 6.86 4.83 8.26
N LEU A 32 5.55 4.72 8.07
CA LEU A 32 4.73 5.79 7.50
C LEU A 32 4.69 7.02 8.41
N THR A 33 4.64 6.82 9.73
CA THR A 33 4.74 7.93 10.69
C THR A 33 6.08 8.65 10.54
N SER A 34 7.18 7.92 10.39
CA SER A 34 8.52 8.50 10.16
C SER A 34 8.61 9.26 8.82
N LEU A 35 7.83 8.86 7.82
CA LEU A 35 7.72 9.56 6.53
C LEU A 35 6.78 10.79 6.58
N GLY A 36 6.24 11.11 7.75
CA GLY A 36 5.42 12.31 7.97
C GLY A 36 3.92 12.14 7.72
N TYR A 37 3.43 10.90 7.60
CA TYR A 37 1.99 10.67 7.52
C TYR A 37 1.35 10.68 8.92
N VAL A 38 0.12 11.19 8.98
CA VAL A 38 -0.77 10.95 10.12
C VAL A 38 -1.44 9.58 9.91
N VAL A 39 -0.94 8.57 10.59
CA VAL A 39 -1.33 7.17 10.36
C VAL A 39 -2.41 6.75 11.35
N LYS A 40 -3.51 6.19 10.84
CA LYS A 40 -4.52 5.52 11.67
C LYS A 40 -4.00 4.15 12.14
N ASN A 41 -4.51 3.68 13.28
CA ASN A 41 -4.17 2.34 13.76
C ASN A 41 -4.42 1.28 12.68
N PRO A 42 -3.50 0.31 12.49
CA PRO A 42 -3.68 -0.77 11.54
C PRO A 42 -4.98 -1.54 11.75
N ILE A 43 -5.66 -1.85 10.66
CA ILE A 43 -6.89 -2.64 10.64
C ILE A 43 -6.50 -4.06 10.22
N VAL A 44 -6.82 -5.06 11.03
CA VAL A 44 -6.53 -6.47 10.73
C VAL A 44 -7.83 -7.18 10.40
N ILE A 45 -7.90 -7.75 9.19
CA ILE A 45 -9.08 -8.44 8.66
C ILE A 45 -8.68 -9.78 8.03
N PRO A 46 -9.60 -10.75 7.92
CA PRO A 46 -9.34 -11.97 7.18
C PRO A 46 -9.16 -11.73 5.68
N ASP A 47 -8.58 -12.72 4.98
CA ASP A 47 -8.45 -12.74 3.52
C ASP A 47 -9.82 -12.96 2.86
N ASP A 48 -10.58 -11.88 2.74
CA ASP A 48 -11.94 -11.84 2.20
C ASP A 48 -12.12 -10.61 1.31
N VAL A 49 -12.52 -10.84 0.05
CA VAL A 49 -12.67 -9.77 -0.96
C VAL A 49 -13.60 -8.67 -0.46
N THR A 50 -14.76 -9.05 0.09
CA THR A 50 -15.79 -8.10 0.53
C THR A 50 -15.28 -7.23 1.69
N LYS A 51 -14.60 -7.84 2.65
CA LYS A 51 -14.04 -7.13 3.81
C LYS A 51 -12.92 -6.20 3.42
N ILE A 52 -11.99 -6.66 2.57
CA ILE A 52 -10.90 -5.82 2.04
C ILE A 52 -11.49 -4.62 1.28
N GLN A 53 -12.45 -4.87 0.38
CA GLN A 53 -13.11 -3.79 -0.36
C GLN A 53 -13.83 -2.80 0.55
N ALA A 54 -14.50 -3.28 1.60
CA ALA A 54 -15.22 -2.42 2.53
C ALA A 54 -14.28 -1.43 3.23
N GLU A 55 -13.11 -1.89 3.70
CA GLU A 55 -12.12 -1.02 4.34
C GLU A 55 -11.47 -0.04 3.37
N ILE A 56 -11.15 -0.48 2.13
CA ILE A 56 -10.62 0.43 1.10
C ILE A 56 -11.67 1.49 0.74
N LYS A 57 -12.93 1.11 0.52
CA LYS A 57 -14.03 2.05 0.21
C LYS A 57 -14.24 3.06 1.32
N LYS A 58 -14.19 2.62 2.58
CA LYS A 58 -14.28 3.51 3.74
C LYS A 58 -13.14 4.53 3.73
N ALA A 59 -11.91 4.10 3.50
CA ALA A 59 -10.75 4.99 3.42
C ALA A 59 -10.88 5.99 2.26
N LEU A 60 -11.40 5.56 1.11
CA LEU A 60 -11.68 6.45 -0.04
C LEU A 60 -12.75 7.51 0.30
N GLN A 61 -13.83 7.11 1.00
CA GLN A 61 -14.88 8.04 1.44
C GLN A 61 -14.34 9.06 2.44
N GLU A 62 -13.42 8.66 3.32
CA GLU A 62 -12.73 9.52 4.27
C GLU A 62 -11.62 10.36 3.63
N LYS A 63 -11.39 10.21 2.32
CA LYS A 63 -10.36 10.91 1.54
C LYS A 63 -8.95 10.75 2.12
N ILE A 64 -8.63 9.53 2.56
CA ILE A 64 -7.28 9.19 3.04
C ILE A 64 -6.29 9.29 1.86
N ASP A 65 -5.17 9.99 2.06
CA ASP A 65 -4.18 10.23 0.99
C ASP A 65 -3.46 8.96 0.56
N LEU A 66 -3.10 8.09 1.52
CA LEU A 66 -2.38 6.83 1.27
C LEU A 66 -3.08 5.64 1.91
N ILE A 67 -3.50 4.69 1.11
CA ILE A 67 -4.11 3.43 1.54
C ILE A 67 -3.13 2.30 1.24
N VAL A 68 -2.57 1.69 2.28
CA VAL A 68 -1.63 0.56 2.14
C VAL A 68 -2.31 -0.70 2.63
N THR A 69 -2.38 -1.72 1.77
CA THR A 69 -2.72 -3.07 2.21
C THR A 69 -1.45 -3.90 2.36
N THR A 70 -1.42 -4.85 3.27
CA THR A 70 -0.36 -5.84 3.41
C THR A 70 -0.94 -7.23 3.57
N GLY A 71 -0.34 -8.19 2.87
CA GLY A 71 -0.83 -9.58 2.82
C GLY A 71 -1.75 -9.87 1.65
N GLY A 72 -1.99 -11.14 1.40
CA GLY A 72 -2.91 -11.64 0.38
C GLY A 72 -2.51 -11.33 -1.07
N THR A 73 -1.23 -11.15 -1.37
CA THR A 73 -0.76 -10.75 -2.72
C THR A 73 -0.09 -11.88 -3.50
N GLY A 74 0.02 -13.08 -2.94
CA GLY A 74 0.64 -14.22 -3.59
C GLY A 74 -0.32 -14.99 -4.51
N VAL A 75 -0.06 -16.29 -4.69
CA VAL A 75 -0.78 -17.17 -5.63
C VAL A 75 -1.59 -18.27 -4.92
N SER A 76 -1.69 -18.22 -3.59
CA SER A 76 -2.50 -19.19 -2.85
C SER A 76 -4.00 -18.90 -3.06
N PRO A 77 -4.88 -19.90 -2.84
CA PRO A 77 -6.33 -19.69 -2.95
C PRO A 77 -6.89 -18.61 -2.01
N HIS A 78 -6.16 -18.28 -0.95
CA HIS A 78 -6.54 -17.25 0.03
C HIS A 78 -6.02 -15.86 -0.33
N ASP A 79 -5.09 -15.76 -1.28
CA ASP A 79 -4.52 -14.48 -1.72
C ASP A 79 -5.49 -13.77 -2.67
N VAL A 80 -6.30 -12.86 -2.14
CA VAL A 80 -7.39 -12.18 -2.87
C VAL A 80 -7.30 -10.66 -2.82
N THR A 81 -6.22 -10.11 -2.26
CA THR A 81 -6.05 -8.65 -2.12
C THR A 81 -6.02 -7.92 -3.46
N PRO A 82 -5.31 -8.38 -4.50
CA PRO A 82 -5.35 -7.73 -5.81
C PRO A 82 -6.75 -7.73 -6.43
N GLU A 83 -7.49 -8.83 -6.31
CA GLU A 83 -8.86 -8.96 -6.82
C GLU A 83 -9.83 -8.02 -6.10
N ALA A 84 -9.65 -7.83 -4.80
CA ALA A 84 -10.43 -6.87 -4.02
C ALA A 84 -10.11 -5.41 -4.39
N THR A 85 -8.84 -5.13 -4.72
CA THR A 85 -8.34 -3.77 -4.97
C THR A 85 -8.61 -3.30 -6.39
N ALA A 86 -8.46 -4.16 -7.38
CA ALA A 86 -8.54 -3.81 -8.80
C ALA A 86 -9.79 -3.00 -9.19
N PRO A 87 -11.02 -3.35 -8.76
CA PRO A 87 -12.23 -2.61 -9.12
C PRO A 87 -12.29 -1.19 -8.53
N LEU A 88 -11.46 -0.89 -7.54
CA LEU A 88 -11.46 0.38 -6.83
C LEU A 88 -10.39 1.36 -7.33
N ILE A 89 -9.53 0.93 -8.23
CA ILE A 89 -8.48 1.76 -8.84
C ILE A 89 -9.02 2.38 -10.13
N GLU A 90 -8.95 3.72 -10.23
CA GLU A 90 -9.32 4.45 -11.44
C GLU A 90 -8.16 4.54 -12.44
N LYS A 91 -6.95 4.74 -11.92
CA LYS A 91 -5.72 4.82 -12.74
C LYS A 91 -4.65 3.92 -12.14
N LEU A 92 -4.32 2.84 -12.83
CA LEU A 92 -3.24 1.94 -12.44
C LEU A 92 -1.87 2.62 -12.57
N ILE A 93 -0.99 2.36 -11.60
CA ILE A 93 0.42 2.76 -11.63
C ILE A 93 1.28 1.50 -11.54
N PRO A 94 1.43 0.75 -12.63
CA PRO A 94 2.14 -0.54 -12.62
C PRO A 94 3.61 -0.40 -12.24
N GLY A 95 4.20 0.78 -12.45
CA GLY A 95 5.59 1.06 -12.09
C GLY A 95 5.90 0.95 -10.59
N ILE A 96 4.94 1.15 -9.70
CA ILE A 96 5.16 1.01 -8.25
C ILE A 96 5.40 -0.46 -7.87
N PRO A 97 4.53 -1.43 -8.17
CA PRO A 97 4.80 -2.82 -7.88
C PRO A 97 5.99 -3.40 -8.68
N GLU A 98 6.25 -2.90 -9.88
CA GLU A 98 7.46 -3.25 -10.65
C GLU A 98 8.73 -2.80 -9.92
N ALA A 99 8.76 -1.56 -9.41
CA ALA A 99 9.88 -1.04 -8.64
C ALA A 99 10.11 -1.86 -7.36
N LEU A 100 9.04 -2.27 -6.68
CA LEU A 100 9.14 -3.11 -5.48
C LEU A 100 9.74 -4.48 -5.82
N ARG A 101 9.26 -5.15 -6.87
CA ARG A 101 9.82 -6.43 -7.32
C ARG A 101 11.29 -6.29 -7.72
N ALA A 102 11.63 -5.26 -8.48
CA ALA A 102 13.01 -4.99 -8.90
C ALA A 102 13.93 -4.72 -7.71
N TYR A 103 13.46 -3.98 -6.70
CA TYR A 103 14.23 -3.67 -5.50
C TYR A 103 14.56 -4.90 -4.65
N SER A 104 13.65 -5.85 -4.59
CA SER A 104 13.76 -7.01 -3.70
C SER A 104 14.31 -8.27 -4.38
N ARG A 105 14.25 -8.37 -5.70
CA ARG A 105 14.47 -9.58 -6.51
C ARG A 105 15.79 -10.28 -6.24
N ASP A 106 16.88 -9.56 -6.14
CA ASP A 106 18.22 -10.15 -5.96
C ASP A 106 18.40 -10.79 -4.59
N ARG A 107 17.65 -10.33 -3.59
CA ARG A 107 17.68 -10.86 -2.22
C ARG A 107 16.62 -11.93 -1.98
N VAL A 108 15.44 -11.76 -2.57
CA VAL A 108 14.27 -12.62 -2.41
C VAL A 108 13.63 -12.85 -3.77
N PRO A 109 14.09 -13.84 -4.55
CA PRO A 109 13.57 -14.11 -5.90
C PRO A 109 12.06 -14.34 -5.97
N THR A 110 11.46 -14.89 -4.90
CA THR A 110 10.01 -15.13 -4.81
C THR A 110 9.18 -13.85 -4.74
N THR A 111 9.80 -12.68 -4.61
CA THR A 111 9.09 -11.39 -4.69
C THR A 111 8.40 -11.21 -6.06
N ASP A 112 8.91 -11.86 -7.11
CA ASP A 112 8.32 -11.82 -8.45
C ASP A 112 6.95 -12.52 -8.54
N LEU A 113 6.59 -13.32 -7.54
CA LEU A 113 5.27 -13.93 -7.41
C LEU A 113 4.21 -12.98 -6.82
N SER A 114 4.62 -11.83 -6.30
CA SER A 114 3.66 -10.84 -5.80
C SER A 114 2.85 -10.24 -6.94
N ARG A 115 1.52 -10.32 -6.81
CA ARG A 115 0.53 -9.77 -7.73
C ARG A 115 -0.05 -8.43 -7.25
N GLY A 116 0.58 -7.82 -6.24
CA GLY A 116 0.14 -6.56 -5.68
C GLY A 116 -0.03 -5.47 -6.73
N LEU A 117 -1.05 -4.64 -6.55
CA LEU A 117 -1.39 -3.51 -7.42
C LEU A 117 -1.03 -2.19 -6.75
N ALA A 118 -0.88 -1.16 -7.55
CA ALA A 118 -0.88 0.22 -7.08
C ALA A 118 -1.60 1.11 -8.10
N GLY A 119 -2.25 2.15 -7.60
CA GLY A 119 -2.95 3.10 -8.44
C GLY A 119 -3.65 4.18 -7.63
N VAL A 120 -4.30 5.10 -8.31
CA VAL A 120 -5.06 6.16 -7.67
C VAL A 120 -6.55 5.98 -7.89
N SER A 121 -7.32 6.41 -6.88
CA SER A 121 -8.77 6.56 -6.92
C SER A 121 -9.12 7.88 -6.25
N GLY A 122 -9.73 8.80 -7.00
CA GLY A 122 -9.89 10.19 -6.54
C GLY A 122 -8.53 10.81 -6.16
N GLN A 123 -8.38 11.21 -4.90
CA GLN A 123 -7.14 11.78 -4.36
C GLN A 123 -6.25 10.74 -3.64
N SER A 124 -6.71 9.52 -3.50
CA SER A 124 -6.04 8.48 -2.72
C SER A 124 -5.09 7.67 -3.58
N LEU A 125 -3.87 7.46 -3.10
CA LEU A 125 -2.94 6.45 -3.61
C LEU A 125 -3.20 5.14 -2.87
N ILE A 126 -3.44 4.06 -3.60
CA ILE A 126 -3.64 2.70 -3.06
C ILE A 126 -2.43 1.86 -3.45
N ILE A 127 -1.83 1.14 -2.48
CA ILE A 127 -0.69 0.24 -2.72
C ILE A 127 -0.92 -1.08 -1.98
N ASN A 128 -0.82 -2.19 -2.71
CA ASN A 128 -0.76 -3.53 -2.10
C ASN A 128 0.70 -3.93 -1.85
N LEU A 129 1.03 -4.31 -0.63
CA LEU A 129 2.34 -4.82 -0.23
C LEU A 129 2.26 -6.30 0.15
N PRO A 130 3.37 -7.04 0.04
CA PRO A 130 3.46 -8.40 0.56
C PRO A 130 3.21 -8.45 2.08
N GLY A 131 2.81 -9.61 2.59
CA GLY A 131 2.53 -9.79 4.01
C GLY A 131 3.76 -9.99 4.89
N SER A 132 4.95 -10.17 4.32
CA SER A 132 6.17 -10.42 5.09
C SER A 132 6.77 -9.13 5.67
N PRO A 133 7.41 -9.18 6.85
CA PRO A 133 8.13 -8.03 7.41
C PRO A 133 9.20 -7.45 6.47
N GLY A 134 9.92 -8.31 5.74
CA GLY A 134 10.89 -7.86 4.73
C GLY A 134 10.23 -7.12 3.56
N GLY A 135 9.11 -7.66 3.06
CA GLY A 135 8.37 -7.06 1.96
C GLY A 135 7.80 -5.68 2.29
N VAL A 136 7.29 -5.48 3.52
CA VAL A 136 6.78 -4.17 3.92
C VAL A 136 7.89 -3.15 4.16
N LYS A 137 9.07 -3.56 4.64
CA LYS A 137 10.23 -2.68 4.74
C LYS A 137 10.70 -2.21 3.38
N ASP A 138 10.77 -3.11 2.40
CA ASP A 138 11.08 -2.77 1.01
C ASP A 138 10.01 -1.85 0.42
N GLY A 139 8.74 -2.12 0.73
CA GLY A 139 7.61 -1.27 0.35
C GLY A 139 7.72 0.16 0.86
N LEU A 140 8.16 0.35 2.11
CA LEU A 140 8.39 1.68 2.68
C LEU A 140 9.45 2.47 1.90
N VAL A 141 10.52 1.81 1.42
CA VAL A 141 11.53 2.46 0.56
C VAL A 141 10.92 2.96 -0.75
N ILE A 142 10.05 2.16 -1.35
CA ILE A 142 9.38 2.56 -2.60
C ILE A 142 8.37 3.68 -2.37
N ILE A 143 7.60 3.62 -1.27
CA ILE A 143 6.67 4.68 -0.86
C ILE A 143 7.42 5.99 -0.65
N GLU A 144 8.54 5.98 0.08
CA GLU A 144 9.38 7.16 0.31
C GLU A 144 9.82 7.82 -1.00
N ARG A 145 10.19 7.02 -2.00
CA ARG A 145 10.68 7.52 -3.30
C ARG A 145 9.58 8.12 -4.18
N LEU A 146 8.37 7.56 -4.15
CA LEU A 146 7.38 7.79 -5.19
C LEU A 146 6.09 8.45 -4.70
N ALA A 147 5.63 8.16 -3.47
CA ALA A 147 4.30 8.57 -3.03
C ALA A 147 4.13 10.10 -2.98
N GLY A 148 5.18 10.83 -2.59
CA GLY A 148 5.17 12.28 -2.59
C GLY A 148 4.83 12.87 -3.96
N HIS A 149 5.49 12.38 -5.01
CA HIS A 149 5.23 12.81 -6.39
C HIS A 149 3.82 12.45 -6.87
N VAL A 150 3.32 11.27 -6.49
CA VAL A 150 1.94 10.87 -6.84
C VAL A 150 0.94 11.82 -6.19
N HIS A 151 1.10 12.14 -4.91
CA HIS A 151 0.21 13.07 -4.19
C HIS A 151 0.23 14.47 -4.83
N ASP A 152 1.41 14.96 -5.21
CA ASP A 152 1.52 16.27 -5.85
C ASP A 152 0.81 16.29 -7.22
N GLN A 153 0.99 15.24 -8.03
CA GLN A 153 0.30 15.11 -9.32
C GLN A 153 -1.22 15.01 -9.16
N VAL A 154 -1.69 14.23 -8.19
CA VAL A 154 -3.13 14.09 -7.90
C VAL A 154 -3.73 15.40 -7.43
N ALA A 155 -2.98 16.20 -6.67
CA ALA A 155 -3.38 17.54 -6.24
C ALA A 155 -3.29 18.60 -7.37
N GLY A 156 -2.82 18.22 -8.56
CA GLY A 156 -2.65 19.14 -9.68
C GLY A 156 -1.50 20.14 -9.49
N VAL A 157 -0.53 19.80 -8.64
CA VAL A 157 0.66 20.64 -8.46
C VAL A 157 1.55 20.49 -9.69
N ASP A 158 1.77 21.59 -10.40
CA ASP A 158 2.60 21.61 -11.60
C ASP A 158 4.09 21.57 -11.20
N HIS A 159 4.78 20.53 -11.64
CA HIS A 159 6.24 20.45 -11.51
C HIS A 159 6.90 21.30 -12.60
N THR A 160 6.99 22.61 -12.38
CA THR A 160 7.79 23.46 -13.25
C THR A 160 9.26 23.01 -13.12
N PRO A 161 9.93 22.57 -14.21
CA PRO A 161 11.34 22.21 -14.12
C PRO A 161 12.13 23.45 -13.69
N THR A 162 12.84 23.36 -12.58
CA THR A 162 13.80 24.40 -12.24
C THR A 162 14.92 24.31 -13.28
N ILE A 163 14.85 25.12 -14.31
CA ILE A 163 15.96 25.28 -15.25
C ILE A 163 17.08 25.92 -14.43
N LYS A 164 18.04 25.10 -14.03
CA LYS A 164 19.31 25.63 -13.51
C LYS A 164 20.00 26.29 -14.70
N ALA A 165 20.06 27.62 -14.65
CA ALA A 165 20.86 28.42 -15.55
C ALA A 165 22.36 28.15 -15.29
#